data_2084945c3f293d34681773af90c2ffe1
#
_entry.id   2084945c3f293d34681773af90c2ffe1
#
_cell.length_a   1.000
_cell.length_b   1.000
_cell.length_c   1.000
_cell.angle_alpha   90.00
_cell.angle_beta   90.00
_cell.angle_gamma   90.00
#
_symmetry.space_group_name_H-M   'P 1'
#
loop_
_entity.id
_entity.type
_entity.pdbx_description
1 polymer ?
#
loop_
_entity_poly.entity_id
_entity_poly.type
_entity_poly.pdbx_seq_one_letter_code
_entity_poly.pdbx_strand_id
1 'polypeptide(L)'
;MKKLLLGAFCGLVFCVGAIAEEIPELAKQKNCLACHAVDKKVVGPAYKAVAAKYANDPGAAARLSKKVREGGTGVWGKIPMPANPKVSEAEADTLVKWVLSLK
;
A
#
# COMPACT_ATOMS: atom_id res chain seq x y z
N MET A 1 -61.47 -7.13 7.03
CA MET A 1 -60.42 -6.15 7.22
C MET A 1 -59.08 -6.75 6.88
N LYS A 2 -58.60 -6.41 5.77
CA LYS A 2 -57.29 -6.91 5.34
C LYS A 2 -56.21 -5.92 5.72
N LYS A 3 -55.31 -6.35 6.52
CA LYS A 3 -54.11 -5.59 6.79
C LYS A 3 -53.04 -6.02 5.83
N LEU A 4 -52.74 -5.21 4.88
CA LEU A 4 -51.58 -5.41 4.07
C LEU A 4 -50.37 -4.92 4.83
N LEU A 5 -49.64 -5.85 5.34
CA LEU A 5 -48.30 -5.57 5.81
C LEU A 5 -47.40 -5.48 4.61
N LEU A 6 -47.22 -4.28 4.09
CA LEU A 6 -46.10 -4.03 3.24
C LEU A 6 -44.86 -4.08 4.11
N GLY A 7 -44.22 -5.22 4.10
CA GLY A 7 -42.88 -5.31 4.59
C GLY A 7 -42.04 -4.36 3.76
N ALA A 8 -41.59 -3.27 4.35
CA ALA A 8 -40.62 -2.43 3.74
C ALA A 8 -39.35 -3.27 3.61
N PHE A 9 -39.11 -3.76 2.41
CA PHE A 9 -37.85 -4.40 2.08
C PHE A 9 -36.82 -3.28 1.95
N CYS A 10 -36.18 -2.98 3.06
CA CYS A 10 -34.99 -2.18 3.01
C CYS A 10 -33.90 -3.04 2.37
N GLY A 11 -33.78 -2.96 1.05
CA GLY A 11 -32.66 -3.52 0.39
C GLY A 11 -31.41 -2.82 0.89
N LEU A 12 -30.59 -3.51 1.65
CA LEU A 12 -29.25 -3.07 1.92
C LEU A 12 -28.50 -3.06 0.59
N VAL A 13 -28.44 -1.89 0.00
CA VAL A 13 -27.54 -1.67 -1.11
C VAL A 13 -26.15 -1.53 -0.52
N PHE A 14 -25.44 -2.63 -0.47
CA PHE A 14 -24.00 -2.55 -0.29
C PHE A 14 -23.43 -1.94 -1.57
N CYS A 15 -23.24 -0.64 -1.56
CA CYS A 15 -22.33 -0.05 -2.50
C CYS A 15 -20.93 -0.55 -2.17
N VAL A 16 -20.56 -1.68 -2.78
CA VAL A 16 -19.15 -2.01 -2.89
C VAL A 16 -18.62 -1.07 -3.95
N GLY A 17 -18.49 0.19 -3.60
CA GLY A 17 -17.74 1.12 -4.39
C GLY A 17 -16.31 0.60 -4.47
N ALA A 18 -15.64 0.83 -5.60
CA ALA A 18 -14.23 0.59 -5.70
C ALA A 18 -13.57 1.12 -4.42
N ILE A 19 -13.09 0.21 -3.60
CA ILE A 19 -12.33 0.58 -2.41
C ILE A 19 -11.04 1.19 -2.96
N ALA A 20 -10.99 2.52 -2.96
CA ALA A 20 -9.72 3.21 -3.11
C ALA A 20 -8.83 2.65 -2.01
N GLU A 21 -7.75 1.99 -2.40
CA GLU A 21 -6.84 1.37 -1.45
C GLU A 21 -6.36 2.44 -0.49
N GLU A 22 -6.74 2.27 0.77
CA GLU A 22 -6.47 3.25 1.79
C GLU A 22 -4.99 3.26 2.13
N ILE A 23 -4.38 4.43 2.01
CA ILE A 23 -2.98 4.61 2.35
C ILE A 23 -2.84 4.60 3.88
N PRO A 24 -2.02 3.71 4.45
CA PRO A 24 -1.84 3.67 5.90
C PRO A 24 -1.34 5.01 6.44
N GLU A 25 -1.82 5.39 7.58
CA GLU A 25 -1.34 6.59 8.27
C GLU A 25 0.18 6.55 8.50
N LEU A 26 0.71 5.37 8.75
CA LEU A 26 2.14 5.16 8.94
C LEU A 26 2.96 5.64 7.72
N ALA A 27 2.49 5.36 6.50
CA ALA A 27 3.17 5.82 5.28
C ALA A 27 3.19 7.34 5.19
N LYS A 28 2.11 7.99 5.64
CA LYS A 28 2.04 9.45 5.68
C LYS A 28 2.98 10.03 6.74
N GLN A 29 2.98 9.46 7.94
CA GLN A 29 3.82 9.92 9.04
C GLN A 29 5.31 9.77 8.76
N LYS A 30 5.70 8.75 8.02
CA LYS A 30 7.10 8.47 7.70
C LYS A 30 7.56 9.09 6.37
N ASN A 31 6.75 10.00 5.81
CA ASN A 31 7.06 10.76 4.58
C ASN A 31 7.31 9.91 3.32
N CYS A 32 6.78 8.70 3.28
CA CYS A 32 6.93 7.83 2.12
C CYS A 32 6.34 8.46 0.86
N LEU A 33 5.26 9.22 1.00
CA LEU A 33 4.54 9.84 -0.11
C LEU A 33 5.23 11.07 -0.70
N ALA A 34 6.33 11.52 -0.11
CA ALA A 34 7.17 12.56 -0.71
C ALA A 34 7.84 12.06 -2.00
N CYS A 35 8.12 10.75 -2.07
CA CYS A 35 8.82 10.13 -3.20
C CYS A 35 8.02 9.04 -3.91
N HIS A 36 6.98 8.54 -3.30
CA HIS A 36 6.14 7.46 -3.85
C HIS A 36 4.68 7.85 -3.95
N ALA A 37 4.00 7.26 -4.91
CA ALA A 37 2.54 7.26 -4.99
C ALA A 37 2.07 5.82 -5.25
N VAL A 38 0.79 5.57 -5.05
CA VAL A 38 0.23 4.23 -5.24
C VAL A 38 0.22 3.85 -6.72
N ASP A 39 -0.22 4.76 -7.59
CA ASP A 39 -0.52 4.46 -8.99
C ASP A 39 0.47 5.03 -10.00
N LYS A 40 1.40 5.85 -9.58
CA LYS A 40 2.31 6.53 -10.52
C LYS A 40 3.70 6.70 -9.93
N LYS A 41 4.67 6.79 -10.82
CA LYS A 41 6.03 7.15 -10.47
C LYS A 41 6.10 8.64 -10.10
N VAL A 42 6.77 8.95 -9.02
CA VAL A 42 7.11 10.31 -8.59
C VAL A 42 8.63 10.44 -8.64
N VAL A 43 9.30 10.33 -7.53
CA VAL A 43 10.77 10.16 -7.48
C VAL A 43 11.10 8.67 -7.50
N GLY A 44 10.43 7.90 -6.64
CA GLY A 44 10.51 6.45 -6.60
C GLY A 44 9.39 5.80 -7.41
N PRO A 45 9.43 4.47 -7.57
CA PRO A 45 8.43 3.74 -8.33
C PRO A 45 7.05 3.82 -7.66
N ALA A 46 6.01 3.67 -8.49
CA ALA A 46 4.66 3.47 -7.98
C ALA A 46 4.61 2.23 -7.10
N TYR A 47 3.89 2.26 -6.01
CA TYR A 47 3.75 1.09 -5.14
C TYR A 47 3.13 -0.10 -5.83
N LYS A 48 2.18 0.12 -6.74
CA LYS A 48 1.61 -0.96 -7.56
C LYS A 48 2.65 -1.61 -8.47
N ALA A 49 3.60 -0.84 -8.98
CA ALA A 49 4.70 -1.37 -9.77
C ALA A 49 5.64 -2.23 -8.92
N VAL A 50 5.89 -1.81 -7.68
CA VAL A 50 6.66 -2.62 -6.72
C VAL A 50 5.95 -3.94 -6.43
N ALA A 51 4.65 -3.89 -6.14
CA ALA A 51 3.85 -5.09 -5.90
C ALA A 51 3.88 -6.05 -7.08
N ALA A 52 3.74 -5.54 -8.30
CA ALA A 52 3.79 -6.35 -9.51
C ALA A 52 5.15 -7.01 -9.72
N LYS A 53 6.23 -6.24 -9.50
CA LYS A 53 7.60 -6.77 -9.67
C LYS A 53 7.89 -7.94 -8.73
N TYR A 54 7.40 -7.87 -7.52
CA TYR A 54 7.72 -8.86 -6.48
C TYR A 54 6.58 -9.84 -6.18
N ALA A 55 5.56 -9.92 -7.04
CA ALA A 55 4.35 -10.71 -6.80
C ALA A 55 4.62 -12.20 -6.50
N ASN A 56 5.66 -12.78 -7.10
CA ASN A 56 5.99 -14.19 -6.95
C ASN A 56 7.32 -14.42 -6.22
N ASP A 57 7.78 -13.43 -5.49
CA ASP A 57 9.06 -13.49 -4.80
C ASP A 57 8.84 -13.64 -3.29
N PRO A 58 9.02 -14.84 -2.72
CA PRO A 58 8.74 -15.08 -1.30
C PRO A 58 9.74 -14.37 -0.36
N GLY A 59 10.90 -13.99 -0.86
CA GLY A 59 11.90 -13.27 -0.07
C GLY A 59 11.80 -11.75 -0.17
N ALA A 60 10.87 -11.24 -0.96
CA ALA A 60 10.78 -9.81 -1.23
C ALA A 60 10.46 -8.99 0.03
N ALA A 61 9.54 -9.46 0.87
CA ALA A 61 9.12 -8.72 2.05
C ALA A 61 10.30 -8.38 2.97
N ALA A 62 11.15 -9.33 3.25
CA ALA A 62 12.33 -9.13 4.11
C ALA A 62 13.35 -8.18 3.48
N ARG A 63 13.62 -8.36 2.18
CA ARG A 63 14.57 -7.48 1.47
C ARG A 63 14.06 -6.06 1.36
N LEU A 64 12.78 -5.87 1.09
CA LEU A 64 12.18 -4.54 0.97
C LEU A 64 12.08 -3.84 2.32
N SER A 65 11.78 -4.57 3.39
CA SER A 65 11.80 -4.04 4.74
C SER A 65 13.19 -3.49 5.10
N LYS A 66 14.24 -4.22 4.80
CA LYS A 66 15.61 -3.76 4.98
C LYS A 66 15.91 -2.54 4.11
N LYS A 67 15.45 -2.55 2.86
CA LYS A 67 15.64 -1.42 1.94
C LYS A 67 14.97 -0.15 2.44
N VAL A 68 13.79 -0.23 3.01
CA VAL A 68 13.10 0.92 3.60
C VAL A 68 13.94 1.54 4.72
N ARG A 69 14.52 0.71 5.57
CA ARG A 69 15.32 1.17 6.71
C ARG A 69 16.70 1.68 6.31
N GLU A 70 17.37 1.00 5.41
CA GLU A 70 18.77 1.26 5.04
C GLU A 70 18.95 2.04 3.74
N GLY A 71 17.91 2.14 2.93
CA GLY A 71 17.99 2.75 1.62
C GLY A 71 18.62 1.83 0.57
N GLY A 72 18.78 2.36 -0.62
CA GLY A 72 19.41 1.64 -1.71
C GLY A 72 19.18 2.30 -3.05
N THR A 73 19.83 1.76 -4.09
CA THR A 73 19.74 2.26 -5.44
C THR A 73 19.96 1.12 -6.45
N GLY A 74 19.62 1.39 -7.70
CA GLY A 74 19.96 0.52 -8.82
C GLY A 74 18.86 -0.38 -9.34
N VAL A 75 17.90 -0.77 -8.50
CA VAL A 75 16.80 -1.66 -8.94
C VAL A 75 15.79 -0.91 -9.81
N TRP A 76 15.51 0.33 -9.47
CA TRP A 76 14.53 1.17 -10.17
C TRP A 76 15.18 2.37 -10.88
N GLY A 77 16.48 2.34 -11.06
CA GLY A 77 17.24 3.39 -11.72
C GLY A 77 18.31 3.98 -10.83
N LYS A 78 18.80 5.15 -11.21
CA LYS A 78 19.98 5.75 -10.58
C LYS A 78 19.68 6.59 -9.34
N ILE A 79 18.44 7.00 -9.16
CA ILE A 79 18.06 7.84 -8.02
C ILE A 79 17.99 6.96 -6.77
N PRO A 80 18.80 7.25 -5.74
CA PRO A 80 18.81 6.44 -4.55
C PRO A 80 17.56 6.69 -3.70
N MET A 81 17.05 5.63 -3.08
CA MET A 81 16.11 5.74 -1.99
C MET A 81 16.90 6.00 -0.72
N PRO A 82 16.68 7.11 -0.01
CA PRO A 82 17.41 7.37 1.22
C PRO A 82 17.00 6.41 2.32
N ALA A 83 17.89 6.20 3.28
CA ALA A 83 17.59 5.43 4.47
C ALA A 83 16.53 6.14 5.32
N ASN A 84 15.71 5.37 6.01
CA ASN A 84 14.69 5.88 6.94
C ASN A 84 14.98 5.43 8.37
N PRO A 85 15.92 6.08 9.06
CA PRO A 85 16.36 5.64 10.39
C PRO A 85 15.27 5.75 11.46
N LYS A 86 14.22 6.51 11.21
CA LYS A 86 13.09 6.66 12.12
C LYS A 86 12.00 5.60 11.91
N VAL A 87 12.18 4.73 10.94
CA VAL A 87 11.25 3.61 10.69
C VAL A 87 11.84 2.38 11.37
N SER A 88 11.09 1.81 12.32
CA SER A 88 11.49 0.58 12.98
C SER A 88 11.34 -0.62 12.05
N GLU A 89 11.95 -1.74 12.41
CA GLU A 89 11.79 -2.98 11.66
C GLU A 89 10.33 -3.41 11.56
N ALA A 90 9.59 -3.36 12.67
CA ALA A 90 8.17 -3.69 12.68
C ALA A 90 7.34 -2.75 11.80
N GLU A 91 7.65 -1.47 11.83
CA GLU A 91 6.99 -0.48 10.97
C GLU A 91 7.30 -0.71 9.49
N ALA A 92 8.56 -1.00 9.18
CA ALA A 92 8.97 -1.32 7.81
C ALA A 92 8.25 -2.58 7.30
N ASP A 93 8.15 -3.62 8.12
CA ASP A 93 7.43 -4.84 7.78
C ASP A 93 5.95 -4.55 7.48
N THR A 94 5.31 -3.73 8.30
CA THR A 94 3.92 -3.33 8.11
C THR A 94 3.73 -2.56 6.80
N LEU A 95 4.59 -1.61 6.51
CA LEU A 95 4.56 -0.83 5.28
C LEU A 95 4.76 -1.69 4.04
N VAL A 96 5.74 -2.58 4.08
CA VAL A 96 6.07 -3.46 2.96
C VAL A 96 4.94 -4.45 2.69
N LYS A 97 4.33 -5.02 3.72
CA LYS A 97 3.17 -5.90 3.56
C LYS A 97 2.02 -5.18 2.86
N TRP A 98 1.77 -3.94 3.24
CA TRP A 98 0.75 -3.15 2.57
C TRP A 98 1.10 -2.93 1.09
N VAL A 99 2.32 -2.48 0.80
CA VAL A 99 2.76 -2.25 -0.59
C VAL A 99 2.61 -3.53 -1.43
N LEU A 100 3.05 -4.66 -0.92
CA LEU A 100 2.99 -5.93 -1.65
C LEU A 100 1.56 -6.46 -1.80
N SER A 101 0.60 -5.96 -1.04
CA SER A 101 -0.81 -6.33 -1.16
C SER A 101 -1.54 -5.59 -2.28
N LEU A 102 -0.94 -4.56 -2.84
CA LEU A 102 -1.56 -3.74 -3.87
C LEU A 102 -1.70 -4.49 -5.19
N LYS A 103 -2.78 -4.19 -5.92
CA LYS A 103 -3.08 -4.83 -7.20
C LYS A 103 -3.31 -3.82 -8.31
#